data_b1b7b994740d5ae4d8705a6af5aeb5e1
#
_entry.id   b1b7b994740d5ae4d8705a6af5aeb5e1
#
_cell.length_a   1.000
_cell.length_b   1.000
_cell.length_c   1.000
_cell.angle_alpha   90.00
_cell.angle_beta   90.00
_cell.angle_gamma   90.00
#
_symmetry.space_group_name_H-M   'P 1'
#
loop_
_entity.id
_entity.type
_entity.pdbx_description
1 polymer ?
#
loop_
_entity_poly.entity_id
_entity_poly.type
_entity_poly.pdbx_seq_one_letter_code
_entity_poly.pdbx_strand_id
1 'polypeptide(L)'
;MKKSIYEYAIAKSKTSRRSFVKGAAGAGAIATMSGGLSSIASNAFAASDLRSAILQIPGVGVGSPGDADWQKVGEMCLGATKDSVQEGELKGVELNFLGLDSLNLHNMVHRGFLKPWEKYTGAKINWIDLAQADYNARLQQSIATGTVDFDIIQAGAPFEGDLCGKNLLSEMPGWVADQIDLDDYVGYLQATTGTWDGKTYRISIDGDSHNFNYRSDYFENEELAEAWKAEGHSGNWEVPTTWQKVTEVSKFLKGKKHEGFPAYGYLDVQKGWGGFGFYFLGSIATAYAKHPSSPAFLFEPDTMKPMVNNPAWVRAIQDVLDRRDCQPPDQINADPGVTGFSQFLAGTGSMVSWWGDVGSNANTSDESLVQGNVGFDILPGSDDVYNWQTGKWETLSSGPNYAPNMAYIGWGLYCMKTVDEDSKKRKAAWSACAHIGGKDLSLWMSMYPSGFQPYRNSHFNIDEWTGAGYTKAFASDYLASEADSYNHPNAAIEPRIPGIFQYYSIAEDELSKIYADEYDAQTGADNIAAAWDKITDQIGRENQVKLYKASLGM
;
A
#
# COMPACT_ATOMS: atom_id res chain seq x y z
N MET A 1 -27.46 18.89 -16.07
CA MET A 1 -26.88 18.50 -14.80
C MET A 1 -25.50 17.92 -15.09
N LYS A 2 -24.44 18.53 -14.54
CA LYS A 2 -23.12 17.90 -14.61
C LYS A 2 -23.23 16.60 -13.82
N LYS A 3 -23.06 15.44 -14.44
CA LYS A 3 -22.91 14.19 -13.71
C LYS A 3 -21.68 14.32 -12.82
N SER A 4 -21.82 13.94 -11.55
CA SER A 4 -20.69 13.92 -10.62
C SER A 4 -19.62 12.95 -11.14
N ILE A 5 -18.34 13.32 -10.98
CA ILE A 5 -17.20 12.45 -11.26
C ILE A 5 -17.33 11.12 -10.50
N TYR A 6 -17.94 11.13 -9.32
CA TYR A 6 -18.14 9.97 -8.45
C TYR A 6 -19.09 8.92 -9.03
N GLU A 7 -20.00 9.29 -9.92
CA GLU A 7 -20.85 8.33 -10.66
C GLU A 7 -20.05 7.39 -11.56
N TYR A 8 -18.75 7.68 -11.76
CA TYR A 8 -17.83 6.86 -12.53
C TYR A 8 -16.94 5.95 -11.66
N ALA A 9 -16.95 6.12 -10.34
CA ALA A 9 -16.01 5.45 -9.46
C ALA A 9 -16.25 3.93 -9.33
N ILE A 10 -17.51 3.47 -9.41
CA ILE A 10 -17.82 2.09 -9.11
C ILE A 10 -18.84 1.51 -10.08
N ALA A 11 -18.51 0.37 -10.64
CA ALA A 11 -19.43 -0.51 -11.37
C ALA A 11 -19.74 -1.73 -10.49
N LYS A 12 -20.99 -1.93 -10.13
CA LYS A 12 -21.43 -3.15 -9.45
C LYS A 12 -21.54 -4.29 -10.45
N SER A 13 -20.87 -5.39 -10.19
CA SER A 13 -20.96 -6.59 -11.01
C SER A 13 -21.80 -7.69 -10.34
N LYS A 14 -22.35 -8.55 -11.18
CA LYS A 14 -23.16 -9.71 -10.78
C LYS A 14 -22.53 -11.03 -11.23
N THR A 15 -21.22 -11.17 -11.14
CA THR A 15 -20.53 -12.37 -11.59
C THR A 15 -20.82 -13.57 -10.68
N SER A 16 -21.06 -14.74 -11.26
CA SER A 16 -21.36 -15.92 -10.48
C SER A 16 -20.09 -16.57 -9.92
N ARG A 17 -20.13 -17.03 -8.65
CA ARG A 17 -19.06 -17.79 -7.98
C ARG A 17 -18.45 -18.91 -8.85
N ARG A 18 -19.22 -19.49 -9.78
CA ARG A 18 -18.77 -20.59 -10.65
C ARG A 18 -17.75 -20.18 -11.72
N SER A 19 -17.76 -18.93 -12.19
CA SER A 19 -16.79 -18.46 -13.19
C SER A 19 -15.42 -18.22 -12.60
N PHE A 20 -15.35 -17.71 -11.36
CA PHE A 20 -14.09 -17.49 -10.65
C PHE A 20 -13.37 -18.79 -10.31
N VAL A 21 -14.07 -19.77 -9.74
CA VAL A 21 -13.48 -21.08 -9.38
C VAL A 21 -12.91 -21.80 -10.61
N LYS A 22 -13.50 -21.62 -11.79
CA LYS A 22 -12.95 -22.17 -13.04
C LYS A 22 -11.70 -21.45 -13.52
N GLY A 23 -11.59 -20.13 -13.30
CA GLY A 23 -10.39 -19.34 -13.59
C GLY A 23 -9.23 -19.69 -12.67
N ALA A 24 -9.50 -19.78 -11.37
CA ALA A 24 -8.47 -20.08 -10.36
C ALA A 24 -7.94 -21.52 -10.45
N ALA A 25 -8.79 -22.50 -10.83
CA ALA A 25 -8.37 -23.89 -11.01
C ALA A 25 -7.58 -24.16 -12.31
N GLY A 26 -7.62 -23.22 -13.27
CA GLY A 26 -6.88 -23.32 -14.54
C GLY A 26 -5.53 -22.58 -14.57
N ALA A 27 -5.25 -21.77 -13.60
CA ALA A 27 -4.06 -20.93 -13.54
C ALA A 27 -2.89 -21.62 -12.84
N GLY A 28 -2.42 -22.71 -13.40
CA GLY A 28 -1.06 -23.23 -13.17
C GLY A 28 0.02 -22.42 -13.92
N ALA A 29 -0.23 -21.17 -14.23
CA ALA A 29 0.71 -20.28 -14.90
C ALA A 29 0.79 -18.97 -14.13
N ILE A 30 1.82 -18.84 -13.34
CA ILE A 30 2.26 -17.64 -12.58
C ILE A 30 2.72 -16.50 -13.52
N ALA A 31 2.45 -16.58 -14.77
CA ALA A 31 2.69 -15.45 -15.66
C ALA A 31 1.47 -14.55 -15.62
N THR A 32 1.61 -13.41 -14.96
CA THR A 32 0.70 -12.28 -15.12
C THR A 32 -0.35 -12.09 -14.02
N MET A 33 0.07 -11.78 -12.80
CA MET A 33 -0.80 -10.99 -11.93
C MET A 33 -1.09 -9.58 -12.48
N SER A 34 -0.20 -9.06 -13.31
CA SER A 34 -0.46 -7.87 -14.12
C SER A 34 -1.71 -8.00 -15.01
N GLY A 35 -1.98 -9.18 -15.54
CA GLY A 35 -3.20 -9.46 -16.32
C GLY A 35 -4.46 -9.62 -15.47
N GLY A 36 -4.34 -10.05 -14.22
CA GLY A 36 -5.49 -10.28 -13.33
C GLY A 36 -6.14 -8.97 -12.87
N LEU A 37 -5.35 -8.03 -12.39
CA LEU A 37 -5.88 -6.74 -11.91
C LEU A 37 -6.41 -5.87 -13.05
N SER A 38 -5.78 -5.89 -14.22
CA SER A 38 -6.32 -5.18 -15.39
C SER A 38 -7.59 -5.83 -15.93
N SER A 39 -7.73 -7.15 -15.81
CA SER A 39 -8.99 -7.84 -16.15
C SER A 39 -10.10 -7.58 -15.14
N ILE A 40 -9.77 -7.44 -13.85
CA ILE A 40 -10.69 -7.02 -12.80
C ILE A 40 -11.25 -5.62 -13.10
N ALA A 41 -10.35 -4.66 -13.33
CA ALA A 41 -10.74 -3.29 -13.66
C ALA A 41 -11.59 -3.22 -14.95
N SER A 42 -11.15 -3.92 -16.00
CA SER A 42 -11.87 -3.93 -17.27
C SER A 42 -13.23 -4.65 -17.18
N ASN A 43 -13.36 -5.70 -16.38
CA ASN A 43 -14.61 -6.43 -16.20
C ASN A 43 -15.62 -5.67 -15.32
N ALA A 44 -15.16 -4.93 -14.32
CA ALA A 44 -16.03 -4.09 -13.48
C ALA A 44 -16.78 -3.04 -14.31
N PHE A 45 -16.13 -2.46 -15.32
CA PHE A 45 -16.78 -1.54 -16.26
C PHE A 45 -17.57 -2.26 -17.38
N ALA A 46 -17.28 -3.52 -17.68
CA ALA A 46 -17.93 -4.26 -18.77
C ALA A 46 -19.44 -4.43 -18.59
N ALA A 47 -19.89 -4.46 -17.37
CA ALA A 47 -21.28 -4.77 -17.01
C ALA A 47 -22.11 -3.54 -16.64
N SER A 48 -21.57 -2.32 -16.70
CA SER A 48 -22.29 -1.11 -16.27
C SER A 48 -22.83 -0.30 -17.44
N ASP A 49 -24.03 0.26 -17.26
CA ASP A 49 -24.62 1.25 -18.19
C ASP A 49 -23.69 2.46 -18.38
N LEU A 50 -22.89 2.77 -17.37
CA LEU A 50 -21.91 3.82 -17.36
C LEU A 50 -20.80 3.58 -18.39
N ARG A 51 -20.24 2.37 -18.44
CA ARG A 51 -19.24 2.00 -19.44
C ARG A 51 -19.76 2.15 -20.85
N SER A 52 -20.97 1.65 -21.10
CA SER A 52 -21.61 1.78 -22.40
C SER A 52 -21.78 3.25 -22.79
N ALA A 53 -22.11 4.13 -21.83
CA ALA A 53 -22.21 5.56 -22.06
C ALA A 53 -20.85 6.21 -22.38
N ILE A 54 -19.77 5.78 -21.70
CA ILE A 54 -18.40 6.31 -21.90
C ILE A 54 -17.85 5.88 -23.27
N LEU A 55 -18.03 4.62 -23.65
CA LEU A 55 -17.57 4.10 -24.94
C LEU A 55 -18.26 4.75 -26.15
N GLN A 56 -19.40 5.43 -25.94
CA GLN A 56 -20.11 6.19 -26.97
C GLN A 56 -19.59 7.63 -27.14
N ILE A 57 -18.60 8.06 -26.32
CA ILE A 57 -18.04 9.41 -26.40
C ILE A 57 -17.10 9.49 -27.62
N PRO A 58 -17.34 10.39 -28.59
CA PRO A 58 -16.46 10.54 -29.73
C PRO A 58 -15.03 10.90 -29.31
N GLY A 59 -14.04 10.22 -29.86
CA GLY A 59 -12.62 10.47 -29.60
C GLY A 59 -12.05 9.81 -28.35
N VAL A 60 -12.86 9.07 -27.60
CA VAL A 60 -12.37 8.16 -26.57
C VAL A 60 -12.01 6.88 -27.30
N GLY A 61 -10.72 6.56 -27.32
CA GLY A 61 -10.21 5.40 -28.09
C GLY A 61 -10.87 4.09 -27.69
N VAL A 62 -11.06 3.23 -28.68
CA VAL A 62 -11.55 1.84 -28.52
C VAL A 62 -10.40 0.96 -27.97
N GLY A 63 -9.60 1.49 -27.06
CA GLY A 63 -8.60 0.73 -26.32
C GLY A 63 -9.23 -0.23 -25.31
N SER A 64 -8.46 -0.69 -24.37
CA SER A 64 -9.06 -1.39 -23.25
C SER A 64 -10.14 -0.51 -22.64
N PRO A 65 -11.26 -1.07 -22.19
CA PRO A 65 -12.35 -0.29 -21.62
C PRO A 65 -11.94 0.62 -20.47
N GLY A 66 -10.88 0.24 -19.75
CA GLY A 66 -10.26 1.08 -18.73
C GLY A 66 -9.73 2.41 -19.28
N ASP A 67 -9.02 2.42 -20.39
CA ASP A 67 -8.43 3.63 -20.98
C ASP A 67 -9.47 4.71 -21.27
N ALA A 68 -10.65 4.31 -21.72
CA ALA A 68 -11.73 5.24 -22.03
C ALA A 68 -12.30 5.94 -20.79
N ASP A 69 -12.44 5.18 -19.71
CA ASP A 69 -13.00 5.68 -18.44
C ASP A 69 -12.02 6.63 -17.77
N TRP A 70 -10.75 6.26 -17.72
CA TRP A 70 -9.68 7.10 -17.17
C TRP A 70 -9.53 8.43 -17.90
N GLN A 71 -9.60 8.42 -19.24
CA GLN A 71 -9.54 9.64 -20.05
C GLN A 71 -10.72 10.57 -19.75
N LYS A 72 -11.92 10.03 -19.61
CA LYS A 72 -13.10 10.84 -19.29
C LYS A 72 -13.00 11.47 -17.92
N VAL A 73 -12.56 10.72 -16.91
CA VAL A 73 -12.34 11.25 -15.57
C VAL A 73 -11.27 12.34 -15.59
N GLY A 74 -10.15 12.09 -16.28
CA GLY A 74 -9.11 13.08 -16.47
C GLY A 74 -9.60 14.37 -17.17
N GLU A 75 -10.52 14.27 -18.15
CA GLU A 75 -11.13 15.43 -18.79
C GLU A 75 -12.02 16.22 -17.82
N MET A 76 -12.79 15.53 -16.97
CA MET A 76 -13.63 16.19 -15.97
C MET A 76 -12.80 16.94 -14.92
N CYS A 77 -11.57 16.48 -14.66
CA CYS A 77 -10.65 17.06 -13.67
C CYS A 77 -9.69 18.11 -14.25
N LEU A 78 -9.79 18.48 -15.51
CA LEU A 78 -8.92 19.48 -16.15
C LEU A 78 -9.04 20.91 -15.55
N GLY A 79 -10.04 21.18 -14.71
CA GLY A 79 -10.25 22.51 -14.12
C GLY A 79 -8.99 23.06 -13.46
N ALA A 80 -8.40 22.32 -12.54
CA ALA A 80 -7.19 22.73 -11.84
C ALA A 80 -5.98 22.96 -12.78
N THR A 81 -5.82 22.14 -13.83
CA THR A 81 -4.79 22.37 -14.86
C THR A 81 -5.00 23.71 -15.57
N LYS A 82 -6.26 24.06 -15.91
CA LYS A 82 -6.60 25.32 -16.60
C LYS A 82 -6.31 26.56 -15.76
N ASP A 83 -6.30 26.43 -14.45
CA ASP A 83 -5.96 27.53 -13.53
C ASP A 83 -4.46 27.87 -13.56
N SER A 84 -3.60 26.91 -13.91
CA SER A 84 -2.13 27.05 -13.88
C SER A 84 -1.45 27.05 -15.25
N VAL A 85 -2.08 26.48 -16.28
CA VAL A 85 -1.52 26.32 -17.63
C VAL A 85 -2.55 26.74 -18.67
N GLN A 86 -2.11 27.53 -19.68
CA GLN A 86 -2.95 27.89 -20.81
C GLN A 86 -2.99 26.80 -21.88
N GLU A 87 -4.05 26.79 -22.69
CA GLU A 87 -4.17 25.85 -23.79
C GLU A 87 -3.00 25.99 -24.79
N GLY A 88 -2.33 24.88 -25.07
CA GLY A 88 -1.18 24.82 -25.96
C GLY A 88 0.11 25.44 -25.42
N GLU A 89 0.13 25.96 -24.19
CA GLU A 89 1.29 26.64 -23.59
C GLU A 89 2.55 25.73 -23.58
N LEU A 90 2.34 24.42 -23.36
CA LEU A 90 3.44 23.48 -23.22
C LEU A 90 3.75 22.73 -24.52
N LYS A 91 3.26 23.19 -25.66
CA LYS A 91 3.49 22.57 -26.97
C LYS A 91 4.98 22.36 -27.23
N GLY A 92 5.31 21.13 -27.64
CA GLY A 92 6.68 20.71 -27.97
C GLY A 92 7.52 20.23 -26.79
N VAL A 93 6.97 20.25 -25.55
CA VAL A 93 7.61 19.62 -24.40
C VAL A 93 7.32 18.13 -24.45
N GLU A 94 8.37 17.31 -24.26
CA GLU A 94 8.28 15.87 -24.07
C GLU A 94 8.85 15.51 -22.70
N LEU A 95 8.14 14.67 -21.96
CA LEU A 95 8.50 14.21 -20.62
C LEU A 95 8.59 12.69 -20.62
N ASN A 96 9.64 12.16 -20.03
CA ASN A 96 9.79 10.73 -19.79
C ASN A 96 9.27 10.40 -18.39
N PHE A 97 8.28 9.53 -18.30
CA PHE A 97 7.68 9.08 -17.05
C PHE A 97 8.08 7.64 -16.76
N LEU A 98 8.84 7.43 -15.67
CA LEU A 98 9.17 6.10 -15.19
C LEU A 98 8.08 5.63 -14.22
N GLY A 99 7.37 4.58 -14.57
CA GLY A 99 6.28 4.03 -13.80
C GLY A 99 6.27 2.51 -13.73
N LEU A 100 5.42 1.98 -12.87
CA LEU A 100 5.25 0.55 -12.64
C LEU A 100 4.24 -0.05 -13.61
N ASP A 101 4.66 -1.09 -14.32
CA ASP A 101 3.79 -1.90 -15.17
C ASP A 101 3.21 -3.12 -14.44
N SER A 102 3.87 -3.60 -13.38
CA SER A 102 3.42 -4.77 -12.62
C SER A 102 2.13 -4.56 -11.81
N LEU A 103 1.86 -3.31 -11.46
CA LEU A 103 0.55 -2.87 -11.02
C LEU A 103 -0.10 -2.14 -12.20
N ASN A 104 -0.56 -2.88 -13.20
CA ASN A 104 -1.14 -2.35 -14.43
C ASN A 104 -2.15 -1.21 -14.21
N LEU A 105 -2.73 -1.18 -13.01
CA LEU A 105 -3.65 -0.13 -12.61
C LEU A 105 -2.96 1.23 -12.53
N HIS A 106 -1.76 1.34 -11.95
CA HIS A 106 -1.09 2.63 -11.74
C HIS A 106 -0.76 3.32 -13.06
N ASN A 107 0.03 2.69 -13.92
CA ASN A 107 0.41 3.31 -15.20
C ASN A 107 -0.77 3.49 -16.15
N MET A 108 -1.66 2.52 -16.23
CA MET A 108 -2.85 2.60 -17.07
C MET A 108 -3.75 3.76 -16.64
N VAL A 109 -3.95 3.91 -15.32
CA VAL A 109 -4.73 4.99 -14.72
C VAL A 109 -4.08 6.35 -15.02
N HIS A 110 -2.78 6.51 -14.72
CA HIS A 110 -2.08 7.76 -14.98
C HIS A 110 -2.04 8.11 -16.46
N ARG A 111 -1.83 7.13 -17.32
CA ARG A 111 -1.82 7.28 -18.78
C ARG A 111 -3.17 7.76 -19.29
N GLY A 112 -4.25 7.19 -18.80
CA GLY A 112 -5.61 7.60 -19.12
C GLY A 112 -5.90 9.03 -18.66
N PHE A 113 -5.56 9.37 -17.41
CA PHE A 113 -5.77 10.71 -16.84
C PHE A 113 -4.97 11.80 -17.57
N LEU A 114 -3.77 11.49 -18.03
CA LEU A 114 -2.90 12.47 -18.68
C LEU A 114 -3.22 12.67 -20.17
N LYS A 115 -4.01 11.84 -20.83
CA LYS A 115 -4.42 12.07 -22.22
C LYS A 115 -5.17 13.40 -22.44
N PRO A 116 -6.17 13.77 -21.65
CA PRO A 116 -6.80 15.09 -21.73
C PRO A 116 -5.84 16.24 -21.39
N TRP A 117 -4.93 16.01 -20.42
CA TRP A 117 -3.90 16.97 -20.07
C TRP A 117 -2.92 17.20 -21.25
N GLU A 118 -2.44 16.14 -21.91
CA GLU A 118 -1.61 16.23 -23.12
C GLU A 118 -2.31 17.03 -24.23
N LYS A 119 -3.58 16.72 -24.49
CA LYS A 119 -4.40 17.39 -25.50
C LYS A 119 -4.56 18.89 -25.21
N TYR A 120 -4.81 19.24 -23.96
CA TYR A 120 -5.02 20.63 -23.55
C TYR A 120 -3.70 21.41 -23.56
N THR A 121 -2.65 20.88 -22.98
CA THR A 121 -1.37 21.60 -22.79
C THR A 121 -0.48 21.59 -24.01
N GLY A 122 -0.62 20.59 -24.90
CA GLY A 122 0.23 20.34 -26.06
C GLY A 122 1.55 19.65 -25.73
N ALA A 123 1.82 19.29 -24.48
CA ALA A 123 2.95 18.46 -24.07
C ALA A 123 2.69 16.98 -24.37
N LYS A 124 3.73 16.15 -24.29
CA LYS A 124 3.65 14.69 -24.44
C LYS A 124 4.33 13.97 -23.29
N ILE A 125 3.78 12.82 -22.92
CA ILE A 125 4.38 11.88 -21.97
C ILE A 125 4.87 10.65 -22.71
N ASN A 126 6.16 10.36 -22.60
CA ASN A 126 6.79 9.13 -23.03
C ASN A 126 6.87 8.18 -21.83
N TRP A 127 6.18 7.05 -21.89
CA TRP A 127 6.09 6.11 -20.79
C TRP A 127 7.24 5.11 -20.80
N ILE A 128 7.91 4.96 -19.66
CA ILE A 128 8.90 3.91 -19.39
C ILE A 128 8.25 2.96 -18.39
N ASP A 129 7.62 1.92 -18.93
CA ASP A 129 6.87 0.93 -18.16
C ASP A 129 7.77 -0.24 -17.81
N LEU A 130 8.00 -0.48 -16.53
CA LEU A 130 8.82 -1.58 -16.04
C LEU A 130 8.06 -2.42 -15.02
N ALA A 131 8.26 -3.73 -15.08
CA ALA A 131 7.85 -4.63 -14.01
C ALA A 131 8.56 -4.27 -12.71
N GLN A 132 7.97 -4.60 -11.56
CA GLN A 132 8.44 -4.16 -10.23
C GLN A 132 9.94 -4.38 -9.98
N ALA A 133 10.45 -5.56 -10.31
CA ALA A 133 11.86 -5.88 -10.10
C ALA A 133 12.78 -5.01 -10.97
N ASP A 134 12.44 -4.83 -12.25
CA ASP A 134 13.21 -4.00 -13.19
C ASP A 134 13.10 -2.52 -12.84
N TYR A 135 11.94 -2.07 -12.39
CA TYR A 135 11.71 -0.71 -11.89
C TYR A 135 12.64 -0.40 -10.70
N ASN A 136 12.64 -1.26 -9.69
CA ASN A 136 13.49 -1.09 -8.52
C ASN A 136 14.97 -1.09 -8.88
N ALA A 137 15.40 -2.02 -9.75
CA ALA A 137 16.78 -2.08 -10.24
C ALA A 137 17.17 -0.81 -11.01
N ARG A 138 16.29 -0.32 -11.89
CA ARG A 138 16.49 0.91 -12.66
C ARG A 138 16.61 2.14 -11.76
N LEU A 139 15.71 2.27 -10.78
CA LEU A 139 15.74 3.39 -9.85
C LEU A 139 17.00 3.36 -8.99
N GLN A 140 17.36 2.21 -8.43
CA GLN A 140 18.59 2.05 -7.64
C GLN A 140 19.85 2.32 -8.47
N GLN A 141 19.91 1.87 -9.73
CA GLN A 141 21.01 2.19 -10.63
C GLN A 141 21.14 3.69 -10.87
N SER A 142 20.02 4.37 -11.13
CA SER A 142 20.00 5.83 -11.33
C SER A 142 20.45 6.58 -10.07
N ILE A 143 20.00 6.14 -8.90
CA ILE A 143 20.46 6.66 -7.62
C ILE A 143 21.97 6.43 -7.44
N ALA A 144 22.47 5.23 -7.71
CA ALA A 144 23.88 4.89 -7.52
C ALA A 144 24.81 5.72 -8.43
N THR A 145 24.44 5.88 -9.69
CA THR A 145 25.26 6.58 -10.70
C THR A 145 25.05 8.09 -10.72
N GLY A 146 23.93 8.58 -10.17
CA GLY A 146 23.49 9.97 -10.31
C GLY A 146 23.04 10.33 -11.74
N THR A 147 22.87 9.33 -12.61
CA THR A 147 22.44 9.52 -14.01
C THR A 147 20.98 9.18 -14.16
N VAL A 148 20.17 10.16 -14.59
CA VAL A 148 18.72 10.06 -14.72
C VAL A 148 18.33 10.41 -16.15
N ASP A 149 17.58 9.52 -16.81
CA ASP A 149 17.06 9.68 -18.18
C ASP A 149 15.52 9.76 -18.22
N PHE A 150 14.90 10.00 -17.08
CA PHE A 150 13.47 10.24 -16.91
C PHE A 150 13.23 11.57 -16.17
N ASP A 151 12.04 12.13 -16.33
CA ASP A 151 11.65 13.44 -15.82
C ASP A 151 10.70 13.36 -14.62
N ILE A 152 9.84 12.35 -14.63
CA ILE A 152 8.85 12.07 -13.59
C ILE A 152 9.01 10.61 -13.15
N ILE A 153 8.91 10.36 -11.85
CA ILE A 153 8.83 9.01 -11.30
C ILE A 153 7.63 8.89 -10.36
N GLN A 154 7.08 7.70 -10.30
CA GLN A 154 6.19 7.27 -9.24
C GLN A 154 6.96 6.39 -8.27
N ALA A 155 7.14 6.82 -7.03
CA ALA A 155 7.90 6.07 -6.02
C ALA A 155 7.27 6.24 -4.63
N GLY A 156 7.51 5.30 -3.73
CA GLY A 156 7.15 5.45 -2.32
C GLY A 156 8.08 6.41 -1.58
N ALA A 157 7.59 6.96 -0.49
CA ALA A 157 8.34 7.87 0.36
C ALA A 157 9.67 7.32 0.90
N PRO A 158 9.85 6.01 1.14
CA PRO A 158 11.13 5.48 1.59
C PRO A 158 12.30 5.81 0.67
N PHE A 159 12.08 5.93 -0.65
CA PHE A 159 13.11 6.33 -1.61
C PHE A 159 13.60 7.78 -1.46
N GLU A 160 12.87 8.63 -0.72
CA GLU A 160 13.29 10.02 -0.48
C GLU A 160 14.68 10.09 0.17
N GLY A 161 15.01 9.16 1.05
CA GLY A 161 16.33 9.11 1.66
C GLY A 161 17.47 9.05 0.64
N ASP A 162 17.31 8.20 -0.35
CA ASP A 162 18.28 8.06 -1.44
C ASP A 162 18.21 9.23 -2.44
N LEU A 163 17.02 9.59 -2.88
CA LEU A 163 16.81 10.61 -3.93
C LEU A 163 17.18 12.01 -3.46
N CYS A 164 16.74 12.40 -2.25
CA CYS A 164 17.09 13.70 -1.67
C CYS A 164 18.56 13.74 -1.23
N GLY A 165 19.07 12.66 -0.65
CA GLY A 165 20.46 12.55 -0.22
C GLY A 165 21.46 12.78 -1.36
N LYS A 166 21.08 12.49 -2.60
CA LYS A 166 21.87 12.73 -3.82
C LYS A 166 21.43 13.95 -4.63
N ASN A 167 20.50 14.75 -4.11
CA ASN A 167 19.96 15.95 -4.78
C ASN A 167 19.42 15.66 -6.19
N LEU A 168 18.70 14.56 -6.35
CA LEU A 168 18.13 14.11 -7.64
C LEU A 168 16.73 14.64 -7.92
N LEU A 169 16.10 15.33 -6.97
CA LEU A 169 14.72 15.79 -7.08
C LEU A 169 14.62 17.30 -7.33
N SER A 170 13.65 17.70 -8.13
CA SER A 170 13.20 19.08 -8.29
C SER A 170 12.31 19.47 -7.10
N GLU A 171 12.53 20.63 -6.52
CA GLU A 171 11.68 21.19 -5.45
C GLU A 171 10.31 21.59 -6.00
N MET A 172 9.25 21.24 -5.28
CA MET A 172 7.87 21.58 -5.65
C MET A 172 7.67 23.11 -5.69
N PRO A 173 7.17 23.67 -6.79
CA PRO A 173 6.82 25.08 -6.84
C PRO A 173 5.60 25.41 -5.94
N GLY A 174 5.57 26.61 -5.35
CA GLY A 174 4.47 27.02 -4.47
C GLY A 174 3.09 26.92 -5.14
N TRP A 175 2.98 27.27 -6.44
CA TRP A 175 1.70 27.16 -7.15
C TRP A 175 1.18 25.71 -7.26
N VAL A 176 2.06 24.71 -7.22
CA VAL A 176 1.66 23.28 -7.17
C VAL A 176 1.08 22.95 -5.81
N ALA A 177 1.74 23.38 -4.73
CA ALA A 177 1.26 23.19 -3.36
C ALA A 177 -0.15 23.78 -3.17
N ASP A 178 -0.38 24.98 -3.69
CA ASP A 178 -1.69 25.65 -3.67
C ASP A 178 -2.73 24.86 -4.49
N GLN A 179 -2.36 24.38 -5.67
CA GLN A 179 -3.26 23.66 -6.57
C GLN A 179 -3.71 22.31 -6.00
N ILE A 180 -2.79 21.57 -5.35
CA ILE A 180 -3.09 20.23 -4.82
C ILE A 180 -3.63 20.26 -3.38
N ASP A 181 -3.61 21.41 -2.70
CA ASP A 181 -4.07 21.57 -1.32
C ASP A 181 -3.42 20.58 -0.35
N LEU A 182 -2.15 20.84 -0.01
CA LEU A 182 -1.37 19.99 0.90
C LEU A 182 -1.98 19.88 2.31
N ASP A 183 -2.74 20.90 2.74
CA ASP A 183 -3.39 20.93 4.06
C ASP A 183 -4.52 19.89 4.18
N ASP A 184 -5.02 19.41 3.05
CA ASP A 184 -6.04 18.35 3.01
C ASP A 184 -5.47 16.92 3.18
N TYR A 185 -4.15 16.75 3.18
CA TYR A 185 -3.54 15.43 3.42
C TYR A 185 -3.77 14.96 4.86
N VAL A 186 -3.87 13.65 5.08
CA VAL A 186 -3.95 13.07 6.42
C VAL A 186 -2.65 13.31 7.22
N GLY A 187 -2.76 13.34 8.55
CA GLY A 187 -1.70 13.86 9.43
C GLY A 187 -0.32 13.24 9.22
N TYR A 188 -0.20 11.91 9.06
CA TYR A 188 1.11 11.28 8.86
C TYR A 188 1.73 11.64 7.49
N LEU A 189 0.93 11.87 6.45
CA LEU A 189 1.44 12.35 5.16
C LEU A 189 1.87 13.81 5.24
N GLN A 190 1.13 14.67 5.94
CA GLN A 190 1.58 16.05 6.22
C GLN A 190 2.91 16.05 6.96
N ALA A 191 3.05 15.22 8.01
CA ALA A 191 4.27 15.12 8.79
C ALA A 191 5.47 14.58 8.00
N THR A 192 5.25 13.80 6.93
CA THR A 192 6.31 13.25 6.09
C THR A 192 6.54 14.04 4.79
N THR A 193 5.61 14.91 4.39
CA THR A 193 5.76 15.78 3.22
C THR A 193 6.59 17.01 3.60
N GLY A 194 7.61 17.35 2.82
CA GLY A 194 8.42 18.55 3.04
C GLY A 194 9.46 18.47 4.14
N THR A 195 9.84 17.29 4.58
CA THR A 195 10.76 17.10 5.70
C THR A 195 12.25 17.13 5.35
N TRP A 196 12.61 17.20 4.07
CA TRP A 196 14.00 17.33 3.65
C TRP A 196 14.41 18.79 3.56
N ASP A 197 15.15 19.27 4.57
CA ASP A 197 15.61 20.65 4.69
C ASP A 197 14.48 21.71 4.54
N GLY A 198 13.26 21.38 4.98
CA GLY A 198 12.09 22.24 4.84
C GLY A 198 11.51 22.33 3.44
N LYS A 199 11.95 21.48 2.52
CA LYS A 199 11.52 21.47 1.12
C LYS A 199 10.57 20.33 0.81
N THR A 200 9.64 20.57 -0.09
CA THR A 200 8.67 19.59 -0.56
C THR A 200 9.06 19.08 -1.93
N TYR A 201 9.06 17.77 -2.11
CA TYR A 201 9.45 17.10 -3.34
C TYR A 201 8.37 16.16 -3.86
N ARG A 202 7.45 15.71 -3.03
CA ARG A 202 6.45 14.68 -3.32
C ARG A 202 5.05 15.25 -3.43
N ILE A 203 4.33 14.80 -4.46
CA ILE A 203 2.88 14.80 -4.48
C ILE A 203 2.42 13.41 -4.07
N SER A 204 1.87 13.25 -2.88
CA SER A 204 1.29 11.97 -2.46
C SER A 204 0.05 11.67 -3.30
N ILE A 205 -0.07 10.42 -3.73
CA ILE A 205 -1.20 9.93 -4.53
C ILE A 205 -1.86 8.69 -3.92
N ASP A 206 -1.40 8.30 -2.74
CA ASP A 206 -1.85 7.12 -2.03
C ASP A 206 -1.64 7.24 -0.53
N GLY A 207 -2.45 6.53 0.25
CA GLY A 207 -2.48 6.58 1.70
C GLY A 207 -1.99 5.30 2.39
N ASP A 208 -1.07 4.59 1.82
CA ASP A 208 -0.60 3.28 2.29
C ASP A 208 -0.48 3.13 3.82
N SER A 209 -1.32 2.27 4.36
CA SER A 209 -1.14 1.60 5.66
C SER A 209 -1.52 0.14 5.51
N HIS A 210 -0.90 -0.74 6.31
CA HIS A 210 -1.45 -2.08 6.45
C HIS A 210 -2.64 -2.06 7.39
N ASN A 211 -3.77 -2.58 6.91
CA ASN A 211 -4.98 -2.77 7.68
C ASN A 211 -5.22 -4.26 7.96
N PHE A 212 -6.01 -4.55 8.97
CA PHE A 212 -6.46 -5.89 9.28
C PHE A 212 -7.80 -6.15 8.60
N ASN A 213 -7.80 -7.03 7.61
CA ASN A 213 -8.99 -7.42 6.88
C ASN A 213 -9.44 -8.80 7.34
N TYR A 214 -10.72 -8.96 7.63
CA TYR A 214 -11.27 -10.21 8.14
C TYR A 214 -12.60 -10.57 7.47
N ARG A 215 -12.90 -11.85 7.47
CA ARG A 215 -14.17 -12.40 7.00
C ARG A 215 -15.18 -12.35 8.13
N SER A 216 -16.15 -11.42 8.05
CA SER A 216 -17.21 -11.27 9.07
C SER A 216 -18.05 -12.55 9.22
N ASP A 217 -18.32 -13.24 8.11
CA ASP A 217 -19.08 -14.50 8.09
C ASP A 217 -18.42 -15.66 8.88
N TYR A 218 -17.09 -15.62 9.10
CA TYR A 218 -16.42 -16.55 10.01
C TYR A 218 -16.73 -16.23 11.48
N PHE A 219 -16.70 -14.94 11.85
CA PHE A 219 -16.89 -14.51 13.24
C PHE A 219 -18.36 -14.43 13.64
N GLU A 220 -19.29 -14.37 12.69
CA GLU A 220 -20.73 -14.47 12.86
C GLU A 220 -21.23 -15.93 12.84
N ASN A 221 -20.36 -16.91 12.57
CA ASN A 221 -20.73 -18.31 12.46
C ASN A 221 -20.98 -18.95 13.84
N GLU A 222 -22.22 -19.32 14.13
CA GLU A 222 -22.64 -19.91 15.40
C GLU A 222 -21.99 -21.27 15.66
N GLU A 223 -21.77 -22.12 14.64
CA GLU A 223 -21.13 -23.43 14.79
C GLU A 223 -19.67 -23.28 15.22
N LEU A 224 -18.94 -22.31 14.67
CA LEU A 224 -17.59 -22.00 15.09
C LEU A 224 -17.56 -21.41 16.51
N ALA A 225 -18.51 -20.58 16.87
CA ALA A 225 -18.63 -20.03 18.22
C ALA A 225 -18.90 -21.11 19.26
N GLU A 226 -19.79 -22.07 18.98
CA GLU A 226 -20.06 -23.22 19.85
C GLU A 226 -18.84 -24.12 19.98
N ALA A 227 -18.15 -24.41 18.87
CA ALA A 227 -16.94 -25.23 18.88
C ALA A 227 -15.81 -24.56 19.68
N TRP A 228 -15.61 -23.24 19.51
CA TRP A 228 -14.64 -22.45 20.27
C TRP A 228 -14.83 -22.61 21.78
N LYS A 229 -16.08 -22.43 22.21
CA LYS A 229 -16.46 -22.59 23.63
C LYS A 229 -16.29 -24.04 24.12
N ALA A 230 -16.68 -25.02 23.30
CA ALA A 230 -16.59 -26.44 23.65
C ALA A 230 -15.14 -26.92 23.79
N GLU A 231 -14.21 -26.36 23.02
CA GLU A 231 -12.77 -26.65 23.10
C GLU A 231 -12.08 -25.93 24.28
N GLY A 232 -12.81 -25.07 25.01
CA GLY A 232 -12.32 -24.43 26.25
C GLY A 232 -11.45 -23.20 26.01
N HIS A 233 -11.55 -22.58 24.84
CA HIS A 233 -10.87 -21.32 24.56
C HIS A 233 -11.38 -20.18 25.43
N SER A 234 -10.51 -19.25 25.77
CA SER A 234 -10.87 -18.09 26.58
C SER A 234 -11.50 -16.97 25.74
N GLY A 235 -12.48 -16.28 26.32
CA GLY A 235 -13.21 -15.18 25.67
C GLY A 235 -14.24 -15.65 24.64
N ASN A 236 -14.85 -14.70 23.97
CA ASN A 236 -15.87 -14.95 22.95
C ASN A 236 -15.18 -15.34 21.61
N TRP A 237 -15.99 -15.94 20.73
CA TRP A 237 -15.66 -16.06 19.33
C TRP A 237 -15.92 -14.70 18.65
N GLU A 238 -14.87 -13.96 18.42
CA GLU A 238 -14.93 -12.60 17.90
C GLU A 238 -13.66 -12.26 17.11
N VAL A 239 -13.68 -11.17 16.36
CA VAL A 239 -12.53 -10.69 15.60
C VAL A 239 -11.35 -10.45 16.56
N PRO A 240 -10.18 -11.04 16.31
CA PRO A 240 -9.03 -10.91 17.20
C PRO A 240 -8.43 -9.50 17.15
N THR A 241 -8.24 -8.91 18.32
CA THR A 241 -7.66 -7.57 18.48
C THR A 241 -6.17 -7.59 18.86
N THR A 242 -5.59 -8.77 19.10
CA THR A 242 -4.16 -8.93 19.39
C THR A 242 -3.55 -10.05 18.54
N TRP A 243 -2.24 -9.96 18.24
CA TRP A 243 -1.54 -10.97 17.46
C TRP A 243 -1.51 -12.34 18.15
N GLN A 244 -1.51 -12.35 19.49
CA GLN A 244 -1.66 -13.57 20.27
C GLN A 244 -2.98 -14.26 19.95
N LYS A 245 -4.06 -13.47 19.87
CA LYS A 245 -5.39 -13.99 19.56
C LYS A 245 -5.53 -14.39 18.10
N VAL A 246 -4.90 -13.68 17.17
CA VAL A 246 -4.81 -14.08 15.74
C VAL A 246 -4.20 -15.46 15.61
N THR A 247 -3.10 -15.73 16.34
CA THR A 247 -2.45 -17.04 16.35
C THR A 247 -3.35 -18.12 16.97
N GLU A 248 -4.05 -17.82 18.07
CA GLU A 248 -5.00 -18.75 18.70
C GLU A 248 -6.16 -19.10 17.76
N VAL A 249 -6.77 -18.11 17.12
CA VAL A 249 -7.85 -18.31 16.12
C VAL A 249 -7.36 -19.13 14.93
N SER A 250 -6.16 -18.85 14.42
CA SER A 250 -5.59 -19.60 13.31
C SER A 250 -5.39 -21.08 13.66
N LYS A 251 -4.87 -21.36 14.85
CA LYS A 251 -4.71 -22.74 15.37
C LYS A 251 -6.06 -23.44 15.57
N PHE A 252 -7.07 -22.74 16.08
CA PHE A 252 -8.42 -23.27 16.23
C PHE A 252 -9.06 -23.67 14.91
N LEU A 253 -8.89 -22.87 13.86
CA LEU A 253 -9.49 -23.12 12.53
C LEU A 253 -8.82 -24.30 11.81
N LYS A 254 -7.60 -24.70 12.18
CA LYS A 254 -6.88 -25.80 11.57
C LYS A 254 -7.73 -27.09 11.58
N GLY A 255 -7.98 -27.64 10.39
CA GLY A 255 -8.77 -28.86 10.19
C GLY A 255 -10.28 -28.68 10.25
N LYS A 256 -10.77 -27.47 10.51
CA LYS A 256 -12.21 -27.15 10.44
C LYS A 256 -12.63 -26.80 9.01
N LYS A 257 -13.92 -26.62 8.84
CA LYS A 257 -14.52 -26.20 7.58
C LYS A 257 -15.42 -25.00 7.81
N HIS A 258 -15.48 -24.13 6.81
CA HIS A 258 -16.46 -23.07 6.69
C HIS A 258 -17.11 -23.16 5.31
N GLU A 259 -18.44 -23.14 5.23
CA GLU A 259 -19.21 -23.34 3.99
C GLU A 259 -18.80 -24.59 3.17
N GLY A 260 -18.32 -25.65 3.82
CA GLY A 260 -17.87 -26.90 3.19
C GLY A 260 -16.42 -26.90 2.70
N PHE A 261 -15.71 -25.78 2.73
CA PHE A 261 -14.31 -25.66 2.35
C PHE A 261 -13.38 -25.71 3.60
N PRO A 262 -12.09 -26.09 3.44
CA PRO A 262 -11.13 -25.99 4.53
C PRO A 262 -11.09 -24.55 5.06
N ALA A 263 -11.15 -24.39 6.37
CA ALA A 263 -11.02 -23.12 7.04
C ALA A 263 -9.53 -22.85 7.32
N TYR A 264 -9.05 -21.67 6.93
CA TYR A 264 -7.73 -21.17 7.28
C TYR A 264 -7.89 -19.88 8.08
N GLY A 265 -6.96 -19.68 9.03
CA GLY A 265 -6.91 -18.47 9.82
C GLY A 265 -6.30 -17.30 9.06
N TYR A 266 -5.31 -16.67 9.69
CA TYR A 266 -4.55 -15.58 9.11
C TYR A 266 -3.63 -16.09 7.99
N LEU A 267 -3.65 -15.42 6.84
CA LEU A 267 -2.79 -15.73 5.71
C LEU A 267 -1.45 -14.98 5.87
N ASP A 268 -0.40 -15.72 6.22
CA ASP A 268 0.94 -15.15 6.35
C ASP A 268 1.64 -15.02 4.99
N VAL A 269 2.20 -13.84 4.70
CA VAL A 269 3.12 -13.64 3.57
C VAL A 269 4.52 -14.07 4.00
N GLN A 270 5.07 -15.10 3.36
CA GLN A 270 6.35 -15.71 3.74
C GLN A 270 7.42 -15.60 2.66
N LYS A 271 7.04 -15.35 1.41
CA LYS A 271 7.95 -15.20 0.30
C LYS A 271 8.43 -13.76 0.19
N GLY A 272 9.72 -13.58 -0.10
CA GLY A 272 10.30 -12.27 -0.33
C GLY A 272 9.75 -11.59 -1.60
N TRP A 273 9.75 -10.27 -1.60
CA TRP A 273 9.23 -9.44 -2.68
C TRP A 273 10.07 -8.17 -2.90
N GLY A 274 11.41 -8.33 -2.94
CA GLY A 274 12.33 -7.23 -3.20
C GLY A 274 12.34 -6.14 -2.13
N GLY A 275 12.16 -6.51 -0.88
CA GLY A 275 12.06 -5.64 0.30
C GLY A 275 10.62 -5.43 0.78
N PHE A 276 9.62 -5.58 -0.10
CA PHE A 276 8.21 -5.36 0.28
C PHE A 276 7.64 -6.44 1.23
N GLY A 277 8.15 -7.68 1.16
CA GLY A 277 7.73 -8.75 2.07
C GLY A 277 8.07 -8.47 3.54
N PHE A 278 9.08 -7.64 3.79
CA PHE A 278 9.44 -7.23 5.14
C PHE A 278 8.33 -6.43 5.85
N TYR A 279 7.48 -5.71 5.10
CA TYR A 279 6.35 -4.97 5.67
C TYR A 279 5.34 -5.88 6.38
N PHE A 280 5.15 -7.12 5.91
CA PHE A 280 4.21 -8.06 6.54
C PHE A 280 4.70 -8.53 7.90
N LEU A 281 5.99 -8.83 8.04
CA LEU A 281 6.59 -9.08 9.35
C LEU A 281 6.55 -7.79 10.21
N GLY A 282 6.86 -6.64 9.60
CA GLY A 282 6.80 -5.33 10.26
C GLY A 282 5.44 -5.07 10.88
N SER A 283 4.35 -5.41 10.18
CA SER A 283 2.98 -5.24 10.67
C SER A 283 2.66 -6.05 11.92
N ILE A 284 3.31 -7.21 12.09
CA ILE A 284 3.22 -7.99 13.32
C ILE A 284 4.16 -7.41 14.38
N ALA A 285 5.40 -7.10 13.99
CA ALA A 285 6.45 -6.69 14.90
C ALA A 285 6.21 -5.33 15.56
N THR A 286 5.54 -4.39 14.86
CA THR A 286 5.29 -3.05 15.42
C THR A 286 4.46 -3.11 16.70
N ALA A 287 3.50 -4.02 16.81
CA ALA A 287 2.72 -4.21 18.04
C ALA A 287 3.59 -4.62 19.24
N TYR A 288 4.66 -5.37 18.98
CA TYR A 288 5.60 -5.83 20.02
C TYR A 288 6.77 -4.87 20.27
N ALA A 289 7.26 -4.20 19.22
CA ALA A 289 8.53 -3.46 19.23
C ALA A 289 8.37 -1.95 19.33
N LYS A 290 7.24 -1.38 18.87
CA LYS A 290 6.99 0.06 18.86
C LYS A 290 6.38 0.49 20.20
N HIS A 291 7.24 0.73 21.19
CA HIS A 291 6.79 1.23 22.49
C HIS A 291 6.29 2.68 22.36
N PRO A 292 5.17 3.07 23.02
CA PRO A 292 4.62 4.43 22.90
C PRO A 292 5.58 5.56 23.36
N SER A 293 6.56 5.24 24.19
CA SER A 293 7.56 6.24 24.66
C SER A 293 8.66 6.56 23.64
N SER A 294 8.72 5.84 22.51
CA SER A 294 9.77 6.01 21.50
C SER A 294 9.22 5.94 20.08
N PRO A 295 9.61 6.84 19.17
CA PRO A 295 9.28 6.70 17.75
C PRO A 295 10.07 5.57 17.07
N ALA A 296 11.20 5.14 17.65
CA ALA A 296 12.11 4.17 17.07
C ALA A 296 11.69 2.72 17.33
N PHE A 297 11.77 1.86 16.31
CA PHE A 297 11.49 0.42 16.39
C PHE A 297 12.40 -0.44 15.49
N LEU A 298 13.16 0.16 14.58
CA LEU A 298 14.09 -0.55 13.67
C LEU A 298 15.55 -0.40 14.09
N PHE A 299 15.95 0.80 14.51
CA PHE A 299 17.32 1.12 14.92
C PHE A 299 17.30 1.97 16.18
N GLU A 300 18.37 1.88 16.98
CA GLU A 300 18.64 2.83 18.07
C GLU A 300 18.95 4.22 17.45
N PRO A 301 18.25 5.29 17.83
CA PRO A 301 18.40 6.60 17.17
C PRO A 301 19.80 7.22 17.25
N ASP A 302 20.52 6.98 18.34
CA ASP A 302 21.83 7.57 18.57
C ASP A 302 22.98 6.84 17.89
N THR A 303 22.79 5.57 17.54
CA THR A 303 23.88 4.69 17.09
C THR A 303 23.61 4.03 15.75
N MET A 304 22.35 4.03 15.29
CA MET A 304 21.88 3.19 14.17
C MET A 304 22.15 1.70 14.39
N LYS A 305 22.29 1.26 15.65
CA LYS A 305 22.37 -0.16 15.93
C LYS A 305 21.03 -0.81 15.64
N PRO A 306 21.01 -1.88 14.84
CA PRO A 306 19.76 -2.58 14.53
C PRO A 306 19.08 -3.15 15.77
N MET A 307 17.75 -3.05 15.83
CA MET A 307 16.92 -3.61 16.90
C MET A 307 16.10 -4.82 16.45
N VAL A 308 16.24 -5.23 15.20
CA VAL A 308 15.45 -6.30 14.58
C VAL A 308 15.75 -7.72 15.12
N ASN A 309 16.71 -7.84 16.01
CA ASN A 309 17.02 -9.06 16.74
C ASN A 309 16.67 -9.01 18.23
N ASN A 310 15.98 -7.97 18.68
CA ASN A 310 15.51 -7.91 20.06
C ASN A 310 14.32 -8.87 20.27
N PRO A 311 13.94 -9.15 21.55
CA PRO A 311 12.87 -10.10 21.86
C PRO A 311 11.54 -9.83 21.18
N ALA A 312 11.22 -8.58 20.83
CA ALA A 312 9.97 -8.22 20.16
C ALA A 312 9.93 -8.69 18.71
N TRP A 313 10.99 -8.46 17.97
CA TRP A 313 11.11 -8.91 16.57
C TRP A 313 11.20 -10.43 16.46
N VAL A 314 11.98 -11.05 17.36
CA VAL A 314 12.06 -12.53 17.43
C VAL A 314 10.69 -13.14 17.71
N ARG A 315 9.88 -12.52 18.59
CA ARG A 315 8.51 -12.95 18.85
C ARG A 315 7.62 -12.83 17.62
N ALA A 316 7.71 -11.75 16.87
CA ALA A 316 6.94 -11.59 15.62
C ALA A 316 7.29 -12.70 14.59
N ILE A 317 8.58 -13.03 14.44
CA ILE A 317 9.03 -14.15 13.61
C ILE A 317 8.44 -15.46 14.13
N GLN A 318 8.47 -15.67 15.45
CA GLN A 318 7.93 -16.88 16.08
C GLN A 318 6.42 -17.02 15.84
N ASP A 319 5.66 -15.93 15.85
CA ASP A 319 4.22 -15.96 15.56
C ASP A 319 3.94 -16.48 14.14
N VAL A 320 4.75 -16.08 13.14
CA VAL A 320 4.65 -16.63 11.77
C VAL A 320 4.96 -18.12 11.74
N LEU A 321 6.04 -18.53 12.43
CA LEU A 321 6.39 -19.95 12.55
C LEU A 321 5.30 -20.78 13.25
N ASP A 322 4.70 -20.23 14.30
CA ASP A 322 3.63 -20.85 15.07
C ASP A 322 2.34 -21.08 14.27
N ARG A 323 2.10 -20.24 13.23
CA ARG A 323 0.96 -20.37 12.32
C ARG A 323 1.25 -21.17 11.06
N ARG A 324 2.49 -21.63 10.84
CA ARG A 324 2.91 -22.35 9.63
C ARG A 324 1.96 -23.48 9.25
N ASP A 325 1.63 -24.33 10.21
CA ASP A 325 0.75 -25.49 10.01
C ASP A 325 -0.73 -25.14 9.85
N CYS A 326 -1.08 -23.86 9.98
CA CYS A 326 -2.44 -23.34 9.86
C CYS A 326 -2.67 -22.65 8.49
N GLN A 327 -1.67 -22.68 7.62
CA GLN A 327 -1.68 -22.05 6.30
C GLN A 327 -2.26 -22.98 5.22
N PRO A 328 -2.72 -22.44 4.10
CA PRO A 328 -2.96 -23.22 2.89
C PRO A 328 -1.71 -24.00 2.46
N PRO A 329 -1.88 -25.12 1.72
CA PRO A 329 -0.73 -25.86 1.20
C PRO A 329 0.20 -24.98 0.37
N ASP A 330 1.51 -25.16 0.55
CA ASP A 330 2.56 -24.44 -0.19
C ASP A 330 2.61 -22.93 0.02
N GLN A 331 2.08 -22.44 1.13
CA GLN A 331 2.01 -21.00 1.42
C GLN A 331 3.38 -20.31 1.41
N ILE A 332 4.44 -20.99 1.82
CA ILE A 332 5.81 -20.46 1.80
C ILE A 332 6.28 -20.03 0.40
N ASN A 333 5.76 -20.67 -0.64
CA ASN A 333 6.08 -20.34 -2.04
C ASN A 333 5.05 -19.41 -2.71
N ALA A 334 3.94 -19.11 -2.03
CA ALA A 334 2.90 -18.26 -2.60
C ALA A 334 3.42 -16.83 -2.78
N ASP A 335 3.20 -16.28 -3.98
CA ASP A 335 3.54 -14.88 -4.22
C ASP A 335 2.75 -13.96 -3.29
N PRO A 336 3.36 -12.88 -2.78
CA PRO A 336 2.68 -11.97 -1.85
C PRO A 336 1.33 -11.48 -2.35
N GLY A 337 1.24 -11.02 -3.59
CA GLY A 337 -0.05 -10.63 -4.18
C GLY A 337 -1.06 -11.77 -4.30
N VAL A 338 -0.63 -13.03 -4.45
CA VAL A 338 -1.53 -14.19 -4.37
C VAL A 338 -2.05 -14.37 -2.95
N THR A 339 -1.19 -14.31 -1.94
CA THR A 339 -1.56 -14.48 -0.53
C THR A 339 -2.51 -13.39 -0.05
N GLY A 340 -2.08 -12.14 -0.14
CA GLY A 340 -2.83 -11.02 0.43
C GLY A 340 -4.08 -10.69 -0.36
N PHE A 341 -4.02 -10.82 -1.65
CA PHE A 341 -5.08 -10.37 -2.53
C PHE A 341 -5.94 -11.54 -3.05
N SER A 342 -5.37 -12.37 -3.90
CA SER A 342 -6.16 -13.39 -4.60
C SER A 342 -6.71 -14.47 -3.69
N GLN A 343 -5.94 -14.96 -2.71
CA GLN A 343 -6.43 -15.97 -1.77
C GLN A 343 -7.52 -15.43 -0.86
N PHE A 344 -7.34 -14.22 -0.32
CA PHE A 344 -8.34 -13.60 0.54
C PHE A 344 -9.63 -13.29 -0.23
N LEU A 345 -9.54 -12.67 -1.42
CA LEU A 345 -10.70 -12.39 -2.27
C LEU A 345 -11.41 -13.67 -2.75
N ALA A 346 -10.67 -14.76 -2.92
CA ALA A 346 -11.22 -16.09 -3.19
C ALA A 346 -11.85 -16.76 -1.96
N GLY A 347 -11.80 -16.13 -0.79
CA GLY A 347 -12.38 -16.66 0.43
C GLY A 347 -11.56 -17.77 1.10
N THR A 348 -10.28 -17.93 0.76
CA THR A 348 -9.44 -19.02 1.29
C THR A 348 -9.13 -18.82 2.76
N GLY A 349 -8.70 -17.63 3.19
CA GLY A 349 -8.39 -17.29 4.58
C GLY A 349 -9.49 -16.50 5.26
N SER A 350 -9.52 -16.52 6.58
CA SER A 350 -10.44 -15.72 7.39
C SER A 350 -9.89 -14.34 7.73
N MET A 351 -8.57 -14.13 7.68
CA MET A 351 -7.90 -12.89 8.04
C MET A 351 -6.65 -12.67 7.18
N VAL A 352 -6.34 -11.42 6.90
CA VAL A 352 -5.10 -10.99 6.22
C VAL A 352 -4.77 -9.56 6.60
N SER A 353 -3.48 -9.23 6.75
CA SER A 353 -3.01 -7.86 6.73
C SER A 353 -2.56 -7.52 5.31
N TRP A 354 -2.99 -6.39 4.82
CA TRP A 354 -2.68 -5.89 3.50
C TRP A 354 -2.91 -4.39 3.45
N TRP A 355 -2.41 -3.73 2.41
CA TRP A 355 -2.79 -2.34 2.16
C TRP A 355 -4.30 -2.21 1.98
N GLY A 356 -4.86 -1.05 2.27
CA GLY A 356 -6.30 -0.81 2.30
C GLY A 356 -7.03 -0.99 0.96
N ASP A 357 -6.30 -1.15 -0.15
CA ASP A 357 -6.87 -1.46 -1.47
C ASP A 357 -7.65 -2.78 -1.51
N VAL A 358 -7.42 -3.71 -0.57
CA VAL A 358 -8.28 -4.89 -0.36
C VAL A 358 -9.72 -4.47 -0.14
N GLY A 359 -9.96 -3.36 0.57
CA GLY A 359 -11.31 -2.90 0.89
C GLY A 359 -12.15 -2.60 -0.35
N SER A 360 -11.67 -1.73 -1.23
CA SER A 360 -12.38 -1.41 -2.46
C SER A 360 -12.53 -2.63 -3.37
N ASN A 361 -11.48 -3.45 -3.50
CA ASN A 361 -11.51 -4.64 -4.35
C ASN A 361 -12.42 -5.74 -3.82
N ALA A 362 -12.45 -5.99 -2.51
CA ALA A 362 -13.33 -6.99 -1.90
C ALA A 362 -14.81 -6.73 -2.19
N ASN A 363 -15.22 -5.46 -2.29
CA ASN A 363 -16.63 -5.08 -2.45
C ASN A 363 -17.06 -4.78 -3.88
N THR A 364 -16.14 -4.47 -4.78
CA THR A 364 -16.47 -4.03 -6.15
C THR A 364 -15.93 -4.93 -7.25
N SER A 365 -14.92 -5.74 -6.98
CA SER A 365 -14.38 -6.66 -7.96
C SER A 365 -15.34 -7.79 -8.27
N ASP A 366 -15.57 -8.04 -9.56
CA ASP A 366 -16.33 -9.20 -10.07
C ASP A 366 -15.71 -10.55 -9.67
N GLU A 367 -14.43 -10.54 -9.34
CA GLU A 367 -13.66 -11.73 -8.98
C GLU A 367 -13.67 -11.99 -7.47
N SER A 368 -14.21 -11.06 -6.67
CA SER A 368 -14.31 -11.25 -5.23
C SER A 368 -15.46 -12.20 -4.87
N LEU A 369 -15.13 -13.29 -4.18
CA LEU A 369 -16.11 -14.22 -3.61
C LEU A 369 -16.53 -13.84 -2.19
N VAL A 370 -15.96 -12.74 -1.65
CA VAL A 370 -16.17 -12.29 -0.27
C VAL A 370 -16.96 -10.99 -0.17
N GLN A 371 -17.59 -10.57 -1.26
CA GLN A 371 -18.40 -9.34 -1.29
C GLN A 371 -19.45 -9.33 -0.18
N GLY A 372 -19.46 -8.22 0.59
CA GLY A 372 -20.40 -8.04 1.71
C GLY A 372 -20.03 -8.79 3.00
N ASN A 373 -18.96 -9.59 2.98
CA ASN A 373 -18.52 -10.39 4.12
C ASN A 373 -17.10 -10.02 4.59
N VAL A 374 -16.62 -8.82 4.28
CA VAL A 374 -15.31 -8.33 4.73
C VAL A 374 -15.52 -7.18 5.69
N GLY A 375 -14.91 -7.27 6.86
CA GLY A 375 -14.76 -6.20 7.82
C GLY A 375 -13.31 -5.72 7.87
N PHE A 376 -13.10 -4.53 8.41
CA PHE A 376 -11.85 -3.80 8.43
C PHE A 376 -11.55 -3.31 9.84
N ASP A 377 -10.29 -3.39 10.23
CA ASP A 377 -9.82 -2.85 11.52
C ASP A 377 -8.37 -2.38 11.38
N ILE A 378 -7.89 -1.65 12.37
CA ILE A 378 -6.45 -1.41 12.51
C ILE A 378 -5.73 -2.74 12.75
N LEU A 379 -4.42 -2.76 12.49
CA LEU A 379 -3.62 -3.96 12.78
C LEU A 379 -3.77 -4.40 14.24
N PRO A 380 -3.84 -5.71 14.51
CA PRO A 380 -3.92 -6.22 15.87
C PRO A 380 -2.78 -5.69 16.75
N GLY A 381 -3.12 -5.37 17.98
CA GLY A 381 -2.16 -4.95 19.00
C GLY A 381 -1.45 -6.14 19.67
N SER A 382 -0.84 -5.86 20.81
CA SER A 382 -0.24 -6.88 21.69
C SER A 382 -0.56 -6.57 23.15
N ASP A 383 -0.78 -7.62 23.95
CA ASP A 383 -1.04 -7.50 25.40
C ASP A 383 0.15 -6.92 26.17
N ASP A 384 1.36 -7.04 25.61
CA ASP A 384 2.61 -6.51 26.15
C ASP A 384 3.51 -5.96 25.04
N VAL A 385 4.31 -4.99 25.35
CA VAL A 385 5.25 -4.35 24.42
C VAL A 385 6.65 -4.34 24.99
N TYR A 386 7.64 -4.56 24.14
CA TYR A 386 9.05 -4.52 24.55
C TYR A 386 9.57 -3.08 24.54
N ASN A 387 9.98 -2.62 25.71
CA ASN A 387 10.67 -1.36 25.83
C ASN A 387 12.18 -1.57 25.62
N TRP A 388 12.67 -1.22 24.43
CA TRP A 388 14.07 -1.42 24.05
C TRP A 388 15.05 -0.59 24.92
N GLN A 389 14.60 0.54 25.49
CA GLN A 389 15.43 1.40 26.35
C GLN A 389 15.66 0.77 27.72
N THR A 390 14.68 0.06 28.25
CA THR A 390 14.79 -0.63 29.56
C THR A 390 15.15 -2.12 29.40
N GLY A 391 15.05 -2.67 28.22
CA GLY A 391 15.25 -4.09 27.95
C GLY A 391 14.18 -5.00 28.55
N LYS A 392 12.95 -4.51 28.75
CA LYS A 392 11.87 -5.23 29.43
C LYS A 392 10.58 -5.24 28.63
N TRP A 393 9.82 -6.31 28.82
CA TRP A 393 8.41 -6.34 28.43
C TRP A 393 7.56 -5.57 29.44
N GLU A 394 6.62 -4.78 28.94
CA GLU A 394 5.73 -3.94 29.74
C GLU A 394 4.27 -4.15 29.29
N THR A 395 3.38 -4.32 30.25
CA THR A 395 1.94 -4.30 30.02
C THR A 395 1.44 -2.88 30.22
N LEU A 396 0.84 -2.29 29.22
CA LEU A 396 0.37 -0.91 29.29
C LEU A 396 -0.95 -0.82 30.08
N SER A 397 -1.08 0.23 30.90
CA SER A 397 -2.32 0.49 31.64
C SER A 397 -3.49 0.89 30.73
N SER A 398 -3.22 1.29 29.51
CA SER A 398 -4.22 1.64 28.48
C SER A 398 -4.85 0.45 27.78
N GLY A 399 -4.41 -0.77 28.04
CA GLY A 399 -4.78 -1.98 27.30
C GLY A 399 -3.71 -2.41 26.29
N PRO A 400 -4.06 -3.18 25.27
CA PRO A 400 -3.11 -3.66 24.26
C PRO A 400 -2.35 -2.52 23.58
N ASN A 401 -1.10 -2.78 23.23
CA ASN A 401 -0.30 -1.85 22.44
C ASN A 401 -0.66 -1.97 20.97
N TYR A 402 -1.35 -0.99 20.44
CA TYR A 402 -1.58 -0.85 19.00
C TYR A 402 -0.50 0.04 18.39
N ALA A 403 0.05 -0.37 17.26
CA ALA A 403 1.03 0.38 16.51
C ALA A 403 0.84 0.14 15.00
N PRO A 404 -0.20 0.73 14.39
CA PRO A 404 -0.47 0.57 12.97
C PRO A 404 0.75 0.88 12.11
N ASN A 405 1.02 0.03 11.13
CA ASN A 405 2.19 0.15 10.27
C ASN A 405 1.86 0.98 9.02
N MET A 406 2.45 2.17 8.91
CA MET A 406 2.38 3.01 7.70
C MET A 406 3.35 2.46 6.66
N ALA A 407 3.05 1.26 6.18
CA ALA A 407 3.90 0.51 5.26
C ALA A 407 4.02 1.25 3.93
N TYR A 408 5.23 1.60 3.52
CA TYR A 408 5.56 2.33 2.29
C TYR A 408 5.21 3.83 2.30
N ILE A 409 4.51 4.36 3.30
CA ILE A 409 4.12 5.78 3.47
C ILE A 409 3.40 6.36 2.24
N GLY A 410 2.77 5.54 1.43
CA GLY A 410 2.08 5.92 0.21
C GLY A 410 2.96 6.14 -1.01
N TRP A 411 2.37 5.88 -2.17
CA TRP A 411 2.94 6.24 -3.45
C TRP A 411 2.93 7.76 -3.63
N GLY A 412 3.95 8.27 -4.30
CA GLY A 412 4.07 9.67 -4.65
C GLY A 412 4.61 9.88 -6.05
N LEU A 413 4.35 11.05 -6.59
CA LEU A 413 4.94 11.54 -7.83
C LEU A 413 6.05 12.52 -7.52
N TYR A 414 7.17 12.35 -8.19
CA TYR A 414 8.36 13.19 -8.06
C TYR A 414 8.83 13.67 -9.42
N CYS A 415 9.24 14.93 -9.48
CA CYS A 415 9.96 15.46 -10.64
C CYS A 415 11.46 15.38 -10.40
N MET A 416 12.21 14.91 -11.40
CA MET A 416 13.65 14.78 -11.30
C MET A 416 14.33 16.15 -11.45
N LYS A 417 15.51 16.31 -10.87
CA LYS A 417 16.28 17.56 -10.88
C LYS A 417 16.58 18.08 -12.28
N THR A 418 16.72 17.19 -13.25
CA THR A 418 16.97 17.52 -14.66
C THR A 418 15.91 18.41 -15.29
N VAL A 419 14.66 18.40 -14.80
CA VAL A 419 13.62 19.30 -15.34
C VAL A 419 13.88 20.77 -14.99
N ASP A 420 14.69 21.07 -13.98
CA ASP A 420 15.00 22.45 -13.56
C ASP A 420 15.88 23.20 -14.56
N GLU A 421 16.51 22.49 -15.54
CA GLU A 421 17.34 23.09 -16.59
C GLU A 421 16.52 23.87 -17.62
N ASP A 422 15.22 23.54 -17.76
CA ASP A 422 14.28 24.22 -18.66
C ASP A 422 12.99 24.58 -17.91
N SER A 423 12.71 25.87 -17.79
CA SER A 423 11.56 26.36 -17.04
C SER A 423 10.22 25.88 -17.60
N LYS A 424 10.12 25.69 -18.91
CA LYS A 424 8.90 25.17 -19.56
C LYS A 424 8.75 23.67 -19.30
N LYS A 425 9.85 22.92 -19.34
CA LYS A 425 9.87 21.50 -19.00
C LYS A 425 9.54 21.29 -17.53
N ARG A 426 10.11 22.10 -16.63
CA ARG A 426 9.80 22.08 -15.20
C ARG A 426 8.30 22.34 -14.94
N LYS A 427 7.72 23.37 -15.60
CA LYS A 427 6.29 23.67 -15.49
C LYS A 427 5.44 22.51 -15.98
N ALA A 428 5.81 21.88 -17.09
CA ALA A 428 5.10 20.73 -17.66
C ALA A 428 5.12 19.52 -16.70
N ALA A 429 6.29 19.16 -16.17
CA ALA A 429 6.45 18.02 -15.27
C ALA A 429 5.58 18.20 -13.99
N TRP A 430 5.70 19.34 -13.34
CA TRP A 430 4.92 19.63 -12.14
C TRP A 430 3.42 19.76 -12.42
N SER A 431 3.02 20.30 -13.59
CA SER A 431 1.61 20.38 -13.98
C SER A 431 1.01 18.99 -14.23
N ALA A 432 1.76 18.06 -14.83
CA ALA A 432 1.31 16.69 -15.01
C ALA A 432 1.12 15.97 -13.66
N CYS A 433 2.07 16.13 -12.75
CA CYS A 433 1.97 15.56 -11.40
C CYS A 433 0.82 16.18 -10.60
N ALA A 434 0.64 17.51 -10.68
CA ALA A 434 -0.45 18.21 -10.00
C ALA A 434 -1.83 17.83 -10.55
N HIS A 435 -1.93 17.53 -11.85
CA HIS A 435 -3.18 17.04 -12.45
C HIS A 435 -3.59 15.71 -11.85
N ILE A 436 -2.66 14.75 -11.71
CA ILE A 436 -2.93 13.44 -11.07
C ILE A 436 -3.25 13.64 -9.59
N GLY A 437 -2.48 14.46 -8.87
CA GLY A 437 -2.63 14.69 -7.44
C GLY A 437 -3.79 15.64 -7.06
N GLY A 438 -4.60 16.10 -8.01
CA GLY A 438 -5.73 17.00 -7.75
C GLY A 438 -6.83 16.34 -6.91
N LYS A 439 -7.58 17.14 -6.12
CA LYS A 439 -8.58 16.66 -5.16
C LYS A 439 -9.62 15.71 -5.76
N ASP A 440 -10.27 16.15 -6.84
CA ASP A 440 -11.36 15.38 -7.45
C ASP A 440 -10.85 14.05 -8.04
N LEU A 441 -9.70 14.10 -8.70
CA LEU A 441 -9.10 12.93 -9.32
C LEU A 441 -8.62 11.93 -8.26
N SER A 442 -8.00 12.42 -7.19
CA SER A 442 -7.51 11.59 -6.10
C SER A 442 -8.63 10.88 -5.34
N LEU A 443 -9.76 11.55 -5.10
CA LEU A 443 -10.93 10.91 -4.49
C LEU A 443 -11.49 9.81 -5.39
N TRP A 444 -11.59 10.09 -6.69
CA TRP A 444 -12.03 9.09 -7.65
C TRP A 444 -11.10 7.87 -7.68
N MET A 445 -9.78 8.07 -7.66
CA MET A 445 -8.78 7.00 -7.60
C MET A 445 -8.94 6.13 -6.34
N SER A 446 -9.18 6.76 -5.19
CA SER A 446 -9.35 6.07 -3.91
C SER A 446 -10.63 5.23 -3.83
N MET A 447 -11.69 5.66 -4.51
CA MET A 447 -12.97 4.94 -4.55
C MET A 447 -13.02 3.84 -5.61
N TYR A 448 -12.21 3.96 -6.66
CA TYR A 448 -12.11 2.95 -7.70
C TYR A 448 -11.18 1.81 -7.24
N PRO A 449 -11.45 0.53 -7.58
CA PRO A 449 -10.57 -0.58 -7.20
C PRO A 449 -9.26 -0.55 -8.00
N SER A 450 -8.41 0.42 -7.73
CA SER A 450 -7.21 0.77 -8.49
C SER A 450 -5.90 0.52 -7.75
N GLY A 451 -5.95 0.06 -6.49
CA GLY A 451 -4.77 -0.07 -5.63
C GLY A 451 -4.34 1.23 -4.96
N PHE A 452 -5.18 2.27 -4.96
CA PHE A 452 -4.97 3.51 -4.20
C PHE A 452 -5.95 3.58 -3.03
N GLN A 453 -5.47 4.04 -1.88
CA GLN A 453 -6.27 4.23 -0.67
C GLN A 453 -6.62 5.70 -0.44
N PRO A 454 -7.60 6.00 0.41
CA PRO A 454 -7.86 7.36 0.88
C PRO A 454 -6.62 7.96 1.56
N TYR A 455 -6.26 9.19 1.21
CA TYR A 455 -5.09 9.86 1.78
C TYR A 455 -5.29 11.36 2.05
N ARG A 456 -6.51 11.85 1.84
CA ARG A 456 -6.92 13.22 2.13
C ARG A 456 -8.03 13.23 3.15
N ASN A 457 -8.08 14.25 4.00
CA ASN A 457 -9.19 14.42 4.94
C ASN A 457 -10.55 14.47 4.22
N SER A 458 -10.60 15.08 3.03
CA SER A 458 -11.80 15.12 2.19
C SER A 458 -12.23 13.76 1.63
N HIS A 459 -11.33 12.76 1.58
CA HIS A 459 -11.66 11.40 1.13
C HIS A 459 -12.53 10.61 2.13
N PHE A 460 -12.58 11.05 3.39
CA PHE A 460 -13.33 10.35 4.46
C PHE A 460 -14.80 10.78 4.55
N ASN A 461 -15.33 11.39 3.50
CA ASN A 461 -16.74 11.74 3.42
C ASN A 461 -17.59 10.54 2.97
N ILE A 462 -18.31 9.92 3.90
CA ILE A 462 -19.16 8.73 3.66
C ILE A 462 -20.20 8.98 2.55
N ASP A 463 -20.72 10.21 2.42
CA ASP A 463 -21.73 10.52 1.40
C ASP A 463 -21.16 10.44 -0.03
N GLU A 464 -19.88 10.75 -0.23
CA GLU A 464 -19.20 10.59 -1.52
C GLU A 464 -19.08 9.11 -1.89
N TRP A 465 -18.68 8.26 -0.96
CA TRP A 465 -18.58 6.82 -1.16
C TRP A 465 -19.94 6.17 -1.44
N THR A 466 -20.97 6.56 -0.70
CA THR A 466 -22.33 6.07 -0.95
C THR A 466 -22.88 6.59 -2.28
N GLY A 467 -22.57 7.82 -2.64
CA GLY A 467 -22.88 8.39 -3.96
C GLY A 467 -22.20 7.64 -5.10
N ALA A 468 -21.01 7.12 -4.88
CA ALA A 468 -20.28 6.27 -5.82
C ALA A 468 -20.82 4.82 -5.87
N GLY A 469 -21.72 4.44 -4.97
CA GLY A 469 -22.43 3.15 -5.00
C GLY A 469 -22.00 2.14 -3.94
N TYR A 470 -21.11 2.49 -3.01
CA TYR A 470 -20.82 1.67 -1.84
C TYR A 470 -22.00 1.66 -0.86
N THR A 471 -22.13 0.59 -0.09
CA THR A 471 -23.08 0.59 1.03
C THR A 471 -22.56 1.51 2.14
N LYS A 472 -23.48 2.12 2.90
CA LYS A 472 -23.08 2.96 4.04
C LYS A 472 -22.32 2.16 5.10
N ALA A 473 -22.70 0.91 5.32
CA ALA A 473 -22.02 0.03 6.27
C ALA A 473 -20.57 -0.17 5.88
N PHE A 474 -20.30 -0.55 4.62
CA PHE A 474 -18.95 -0.70 4.10
C PHE A 474 -18.15 0.60 4.20
N ALA A 475 -18.70 1.71 3.68
CA ALA A 475 -17.97 2.99 3.69
C ALA A 475 -17.63 3.45 5.11
N SER A 476 -18.55 3.24 6.08
CA SER A 476 -18.28 3.60 7.47
C SER A 476 -17.19 2.74 8.10
N ASP A 477 -17.22 1.43 7.90
CA ASP A 477 -16.26 0.48 8.47
C ASP A 477 -14.85 0.67 7.86
N TYR A 478 -14.78 0.66 6.54
CA TYR A 478 -13.53 0.83 5.80
C TYR A 478 -12.85 2.17 6.12
N LEU A 479 -13.58 3.28 5.99
CA LEU A 479 -13.01 4.61 6.24
C LEU A 479 -12.62 4.81 7.71
N ALA A 480 -13.35 4.19 8.65
CA ALA A 480 -12.97 4.24 10.06
C ALA A 480 -11.64 3.53 10.30
N SER A 481 -11.44 2.33 9.75
CA SER A 481 -10.19 1.58 9.92
C SER A 481 -8.98 2.32 9.34
N GLU A 482 -9.13 2.97 8.18
CA GLU A 482 -8.10 3.82 7.59
C GLU A 482 -7.81 5.04 8.47
N ALA A 483 -8.85 5.76 8.90
CA ALA A 483 -8.69 6.95 9.73
C ALA A 483 -8.05 6.61 11.09
N ASP A 484 -8.45 5.51 11.72
CA ASP A 484 -7.91 5.05 12.98
C ASP A 484 -6.43 4.65 12.86
N SER A 485 -6.04 4.04 11.72
CA SER A 485 -4.65 3.74 11.41
C SER A 485 -3.81 5.02 11.22
N TYR A 486 -4.28 5.94 10.37
CA TYR A 486 -3.55 7.16 10.00
C TYR A 486 -3.41 8.18 11.14
N ASN A 487 -4.36 8.22 12.05
CA ASN A 487 -4.37 9.16 13.18
C ASN A 487 -3.94 8.52 14.50
N HIS A 488 -3.52 7.25 14.48
CA HIS A 488 -3.12 6.57 15.71
C HIS A 488 -1.86 7.21 16.31
N PRO A 489 -1.88 7.61 17.59
CA PRO A 489 -0.76 8.34 18.20
C PRO A 489 0.55 7.53 18.28
N ASN A 490 0.45 6.20 18.20
CA ASN A 490 1.57 5.28 18.19
C ASN A 490 1.81 4.64 16.81
N ALA A 491 1.33 5.25 15.72
CA ALA A 491 1.58 4.73 14.38
C ALA A 491 3.07 4.53 14.11
N ALA A 492 3.43 3.42 13.49
CA ALA A 492 4.80 3.11 13.11
C ALA A 492 5.05 3.66 11.70
N ILE A 493 5.76 4.78 11.65
CA ILE A 493 6.17 5.42 10.40
C ILE A 493 7.57 4.93 10.09
N GLU A 494 7.75 4.31 8.92
CA GLU A 494 9.06 3.80 8.51
C GLU A 494 10.06 4.94 8.24
N PRO A 495 11.37 4.68 8.42
CA PRO A 495 12.38 5.68 8.17
C PRO A 495 12.59 5.92 6.68
N ARG A 496 12.83 7.18 6.33
CA ARG A 496 13.21 7.61 4.98
C ARG A 496 14.72 7.88 4.96
N ILE A 497 15.50 6.82 4.94
CA ILE A 497 16.97 6.86 5.00
C ILE A 497 17.59 6.22 3.76
N PRO A 498 18.80 6.62 3.36
CA PRO A 498 19.50 5.98 2.26
C PRO A 498 19.65 4.47 2.46
N GLY A 499 19.39 3.70 1.40
CA GLY A 499 19.56 2.25 1.38
C GLY A 499 18.47 1.46 2.08
N ILE A 500 17.31 2.04 2.42
CA ILE A 500 16.28 1.34 3.21
C ILE A 500 15.85 0.02 2.56
N PHE A 501 15.73 -0.04 1.24
CA PHE A 501 15.40 -1.29 0.55
C PHE A 501 16.52 -2.32 0.53
N GLN A 502 17.79 -1.93 0.74
CA GLN A 502 18.88 -2.88 0.94
C GLN A 502 18.74 -3.58 2.30
N TYR A 503 18.36 -2.84 3.34
CA TYR A 503 18.06 -3.42 4.65
C TYR A 503 16.89 -4.42 4.54
N TYR A 504 15.79 -4.03 3.91
CA TYR A 504 14.59 -4.86 3.81
C TYR A 504 14.81 -6.11 2.95
N SER A 505 15.50 -6.02 1.81
CA SER A 505 15.79 -7.17 0.96
C SER A 505 16.66 -8.20 1.66
N ILE A 506 17.67 -7.77 2.43
CA ILE A 506 18.50 -8.70 3.22
C ILE A 506 17.68 -9.33 4.35
N ALA A 507 16.77 -8.58 4.97
CA ALA A 507 15.88 -9.16 5.96
C ALA A 507 14.99 -10.25 5.33
N GLU A 508 14.43 -10.02 4.14
CA GLU A 508 13.63 -11.03 3.42
C GLU A 508 14.44 -12.30 3.10
N ASP A 509 15.69 -12.14 2.66
CA ASP A 509 16.57 -13.28 2.36
C ASP A 509 16.80 -14.16 3.61
N GLU A 510 17.06 -13.56 4.76
CA GLU A 510 17.23 -14.28 6.01
C GLU A 510 15.90 -14.85 6.55
N LEU A 511 14.79 -14.11 6.44
CA LEU A 511 13.46 -14.60 6.80
C LEU A 511 13.06 -15.83 5.98
N SER A 512 13.38 -15.86 4.69
CA SER A 512 13.11 -17.01 3.83
C SER A 512 13.82 -18.27 4.35
N LYS A 513 15.04 -18.14 4.87
CA LYS A 513 15.79 -19.26 5.48
C LYS A 513 15.20 -19.70 6.82
N ILE A 514 14.73 -18.73 7.64
CA ILE A 514 14.01 -19.05 8.89
C ILE A 514 12.73 -19.83 8.58
N TYR A 515 11.95 -19.37 7.62
CA TYR A 515 10.70 -20.01 7.23
C TYR A 515 10.91 -21.39 6.57
N ALA A 516 12.09 -21.62 5.99
CA ALA A 516 12.53 -22.92 5.44
C ALA A 516 13.22 -23.83 6.48
N ASP A 517 13.22 -23.48 7.78
CA ASP A 517 13.87 -24.23 8.88
C ASP A 517 15.41 -24.35 8.77
N GLU A 518 16.08 -23.44 8.06
CA GLU A 518 17.54 -23.41 8.02
C GLU A 518 18.12 -22.84 9.33
N TYR A 519 17.39 -21.91 9.97
CA TYR A 519 17.75 -21.27 11.24
C TYR A 519 16.54 -21.20 12.18
N ASP A 520 16.79 -21.12 13.47
CA ASP A 520 15.78 -20.66 14.42
C ASP A 520 15.57 -19.13 14.31
N ALA A 521 14.48 -18.64 14.88
CA ALA A 521 14.10 -17.24 14.81
C ALA A 521 15.17 -16.28 15.34
N GLN A 522 15.85 -16.62 16.44
CA GLN A 522 16.89 -15.77 17.03
C GLN A 522 18.14 -15.73 16.16
N THR A 523 18.61 -16.89 15.69
CA THR A 523 19.80 -16.96 14.82
C THR A 523 19.61 -16.17 13.55
N GLY A 524 18.44 -16.30 12.88
CA GLY A 524 18.15 -15.54 11.68
C GLY A 524 18.01 -14.04 11.94
N ALA A 525 17.36 -13.64 13.04
CA ALA A 525 17.27 -12.24 13.45
C ALA A 525 18.66 -11.61 13.75
N ASP A 526 19.57 -12.38 14.37
CA ASP A 526 20.96 -11.94 14.60
C ASP A 526 21.72 -11.77 13.28
N ASN A 527 21.49 -12.64 12.30
CA ASN A 527 22.07 -12.50 10.95
C ASN A 527 21.56 -11.22 10.27
N ILE A 528 20.26 -10.95 10.34
CA ILE A 528 19.66 -9.70 9.82
C ILE A 528 20.33 -8.49 10.47
N ALA A 529 20.41 -8.47 11.80
CA ALA A 529 21.00 -7.35 12.53
C ALA A 529 22.47 -7.14 12.16
N ALA A 530 23.26 -8.20 12.06
CA ALA A 530 24.66 -8.13 11.67
C ALA A 530 24.86 -7.62 10.23
N ALA A 531 23.98 -8.00 9.31
CA ALA A 531 24.00 -7.51 7.94
C ALA A 531 23.59 -6.03 7.86
N TRP A 532 22.56 -5.62 8.60
CA TRP A 532 22.11 -4.23 8.68
C TRP A 532 23.18 -3.31 9.26
N ASP A 533 23.89 -3.77 10.28
CA ASP A 533 24.99 -3.00 10.89
C ASP A 533 26.11 -2.70 9.87
N LYS A 534 26.46 -3.69 9.04
CA LYS A 534 27.42 -3.53 7.94
C LYS A 534 26.93 -2.56 6.86
N ILE A 535 25.65 -2.62 6.46
CA ILE A 535 25.08 -1.68 5.50
C ILE A 535 25.16 -0.26 6.05
N THR A 536 24.82 -0.07 7.32
CA THR A 536 24.92 1.24 7.99
C THR A 536 26.34 1.83 7.89
N ASP A 537 27.37 1.01 8.15
CA ASP A 537 28.76 1.44 8.04
C ASP A 537 29.17 1.76 6.60
N GLN A 538 28.73 0.94 5.62
CA GLN A 538 29.03 1.13 4.20
C GLN A 538 28.41 2.42 3.62
N ILE A 539 27.19 2.77 4.05
CA ILE A 539 26.51 4.01 3.64
C ILE A 539 27.10 5.22 4.36
N GLY A 540 27.59 5.04 5.59
CA GLY A 540 28.14 6.08 6.44
C GLY A 540 27.30 6.35 7.68
N ARG A 541 27.63 5.68 8.78
CA ARG A 541 26.87 5.63 10.03
C ARG A 541 26.52 7.01 10.59
N GLU A 542 27.45 7.94 10.61
CA GLU A 542 27.22 9.29 11.15
C GLU A 542 26.09 10.01 10.41
N ASN A 543 26.08 9.94 9.08
CA ASN A 543 25.03 10.52 8.26
C ASN A 543 23.71 9.78 8.42
N GLN A 544 23.75 8.43 8.51
CA GLN A 544 22.55 7.62 8.77
C GLN A 544 21.90 7.97 10.11
N VAL A 545 22.68 8.15 11.17
CA VAL A 545 22.17 8.61 12.49
C VAL A 545 21.44 9.94 12.35
N LYS A 546 22.05 10.92 11.67
CA LYS A 546 21.43 12.24 11.44
C LYS A 546 20.11 12.13 10.70
N LEU A 547 20.09 11.38 9.60
CA LEU A 547 18.90 11.24 8.74
C LEU A 547 17.80 10.41 9.41
N TYR A 548 18.18 9.38 10.16
CA TYR A 548 17.23 8.58 10.92
C TYR A 548 16.53 9.41 11.99
N LYS A 549 17.27 10.19 12.79
CA LYS A 549 16.67 11.12 13.75
C LYS A 549 15.72 12.10 13.08
N ALA A 550 16.14 12.72 11.98
CA ALA A 550 15.29 13.64 11.23
C ALA A 550 14.00 12.96 10.73
N SER A 551 14.09 11.71 10.25
CA SER A 551 12.92 10.94 9.81
C SER A 551 11.95 10.57 10.94
N LEU A 552 12.45 10.51 12.17
CA LEU A 552 11.66 10.27 13.39
C LEU A 552 11.10 11.55 14.02
N GLY A 553 11.45 12.73 13.49
CA GLY A 553 11.06 14.02 14.06
C GLY A 553 11.85 14.39 15.33
N MET A 554 13.09 13.90 15.48
CA MET A 554 13.96 14.09 16.62
C MET A 554 15.06 15.14 16.37
#